data_886b448c35ec157c73ab3bba80ba9952
#
_entry.id   886b448c35ec157c73ab3bba80ba9952
#
_cell.length_a   1.000
_cell.length_b   1.000
_cell.length_c   1.000
_cell.angle_alpha   90.00
_cell.angle_beta   90.00
_cell.angle_gamma   90.00
#
_symmetry.space_group_name_H-M   'P 1'
#
loop_
_entity.id
_entity.type
_entity.pdbx_description
1 polymer ?
#
loop_
_entity_poly.entity_id
_entity_poly.type
_entity_poly.pdbx_seq_one_letter_code
_entity_poly.pdbx_strand_id
1 'polypeptide(L)'
;KIVIQQLQDQAKISQAEIIKDIESLYKSSYRNLKQFWVVNLIIIEAKAELINFLTTQTSIALLDFENDKIIMHDAFKINSVNSQKTPGGVENGLQAINAPAMWALGYTGRGRIVYDYDTGVWPNHPAFSSRYMGNFFPASQAWFPWASSEPNGVISDHGTHTLGTIAGLDTTTKDTIGVAFNSYWIANDYVNSTVATLPPIADMILAFEWALNPDGNINTTSDIPDVINNSWRWYDGDDTLQCGGYVVNLMNAIEAAGIANVFSGGNSGPTNTTVNAPQRINTSEVNTFSVGSINGNIAFPQPISSFSTIGPKQCPGTGSLSIHP
;
A
#
# COMPACT_ATOMS: atom_id res chain seq x y z
N LYS A 1 1.21 -16.18 -9.77
CA LYS A 1 0.54 -17.44 -9.42
C LYS A 1 1.46 -18.38 -8.64
N ILE A 2 2.59 -18.81 -9.18
CA ILE A 2 3.51 -19.78 -8.53
C ILE A 2 3.92 -19.29 -7.15
N VAL A 3 4.35 -18.05 -7.01
CA VAL A 3 4.77 -17.45 -5.73
C VAL A 3 3.63 -17.47 -4.72
N ILE A 4 2.44 -17.03 -5.10
CA ILE A 4 1.26 -17.00 -4.23
C ILE A 4 0.91 -18.41 -3.74
N GLN A 5 0.90 -19.40 -4.63
CA GLN A 5 0.68 -20.81 -4.25
C GLN A 5 1.73 -21.31 -3.26
N GLN A 6 3.00 -21.02 -3.50
CA GLN A 6 4.09 -21.42 -2.60
C GLN A 6 3.95 -20.79 -1.20
N LEU A 7 3.58 -19.52 -1.13
CA LEU A 7 3.34 -18.83 0.15
C LEU A 7 2.17 -19.46 0.91
N GLN A 8 1.06 -19.76 0.22
CA GLN A 8 -0.11 -20.41 0.81
C GLN A 8 0.22 -21.83 1.30
N ASP A 9 0.90 -22.63 0.49
CA ASP A 9 1.30 -24.00 0.86
C ASP A 9 2.27 -24.00 2.04
N GLN A 10 3.24 -23.08 2.06
CA GLN A 10 4.19 -22.94 3.16
C GLN A 10 3.49 -22.59 4.46
N ALA A 11 2.62 -21.60 4.45
CA ALA A 11 1.87 -21.19 5.64
C ALA A 11 0.97 -22.32 6.15
N LYS A 12 0.25 -22.99 5.25
CA LYS A 12 -0.61 -24.12 5.59
C LYS A 12 0.16 -25.26 6.27
N ILE A 13 1.34 -25.59 5.77
CA ILE A 13 2.17 -26.68 6.33
C ILE A 13 2.76 -26.26 7.67
N SER A 14 3.39 -25.08 7.74
CA SER A 14 4.13 -24.65 8.93
C SER A 14 3.23 -24.25 10.10
N GLN A 15 2.02 -23.75 9.84
CA GLN A 15 1.08 -23.33 10.88
C GLN A 15 0.20 -24.48 11.40
N ALA A 16 0.07 -25.59 10.66
CA ALA A 16 -0.92 -26.63 10.94
C ALA A 16 -0.82 -27.23 12.35
N GLU A 17 0.40 -27.55 12.80
CA GLU A 17 0.62 -28.18 14.10
C GLU A 17 0.35 -27.19 15.24
N ILE A 18 0.90 -25.97 15.16
CA ILE A 18 0.71 -24.98 16.22
C ILE A 18 -0.74 -24.54 16.34
N ILE A 19 -1.47 -24.39 15.22
CA ILE A 19 -2.90 -24.07 15.25
C ILE A 19 -3.69 -25.20 15.91
N LYS A 20 -3.42 -26.46 15.54
CA LYS A 20 -4.05 -27.63 16.16
C LYS A 20 -3.84 -27.66 17.67
N ASP A 21 -2.63 -27.37 18.14
CA ASP A 21 -2.33 -27.34 19.57
C ASP A 21 -3.05 -26.19 20.28
N ILE A 22 -3.06 -24.99 19.71
CA ILE A 22 -3.80 -23.85 20.23
C ILE A 22 -5.30 -24.18 20.37
N GLU A 23 -5.91 -24.72 19.31
CA GLU A 23 -7.34 -25.01 19.29
C GLU A 23 -7.75 -26.17 20.19
N SER A 24 -6.88 -27.19 20.37
CA SER A 24 -7.20 -28.36 21.17
C SER A 24 -6.82 -28.24 22.64
N LEU A 25 -5.66 -27.67 22.95
CA LEU A 25 -5.11 -27.62 24.30
C LEU A 25 -5.39 -26.28 25.02
N TYR A 26 -5.55 -25.20 24.26
CA TYR A 26 -5.63 -23.84 24.79
C TYR A 26 -6.89 -23.07 24.36
N LYS A 27 -7.98 -23.79 24.04
CA LYS A 27 -9.22 -23.22 23.51
C LYS A 27 -9.81 -22.05 24.32
N SER A 28 -9.63 -22.06 25.66
CA SER A 28 -10.12 -20.98 26.55
C SER A 28 -9.06 -19.89 26.82
N SER A 29 -7.88 -20.02 26.24
CA SER A 29 -6.71 -19.18 26.54
C SER A 29 -6.36 -18.21 25.42
N TYR A 30 -7.18 -18.17 24.38
CA TYR A 30 -7.00 -17.22 23.29
C TYR A 30 -8.32 -16.66 22.76
N ARG A 31 -8.19 -15.57 22.00
CA ARG A 31 -9.23 -14.98 21.15
C ARG A 31 -8.57 -14.28 19.96
N ASN A 32 -9.38 -13.90 18.96
CA ASN A 32 -8.93 -13.10 17.80
C ASN A 32 -7.72 -13.69 17.07
N LEU A 33 -7.73 -15.02 16.86
CA LEU A 33 -6.70 -15.71 16.10
C LEU A 33 -6.86 -15.39 14.61
N LYS A 34 -5.83 -14.81 14.01
CA LYS A 34 -5.71 -14.51 12.57
C LYS A 34 -4.48 -15.20 12.00
N GLN A 35 -4.63 -15.85 10.87
CA GLN A 35 -3.56 -16.53 10.13
C GLN A 35 -3.28 -15.77 8.84
N PHE A 36 -2.02 -15.58 8.54
CA PHE A 36 -1.56 -14.91 7.31
C PHE A 36 -0.64 -15.85 6.54
N TRP A 37 -0.92 -16.00 5.26
CA TRP A 37 -0.07 -16.83 4.40
C TRP A 37 1.02 -15.99 3.70
N VAL A 38 0.78 -14.71 3.44
CA VAL A 38 1.73 -13.85 2.72
C VAL A 38 3.06 -13.67 3.45
N VAL A 39 3.04 -13.69 4.78
CA VAL A 39 4.24 -13.54 5.65
C VAL A 39 4.44 -14.70 6.62
N ASN A 40 3.62 -15.76 6.48
CA ASN A 40 3.63 -16.91 7.41
C ASN A 40 3.57 -16.49 8.89
N LEU A 41 2.56 -15.69 9.23
CA LEU A 41 2.37 -15.05 10.53
C LEU A 41 1.06 -15.53 11.15
N ILE A 42 1.05 -15.66 12.49
CA ILE A 42 -0.17 -15.83 13.29
C ILE A 42 -0.24 -14.66 14.27
N ILE A 43 -1.36 -13.96 14.30
CA ILE A 43 -1.67 -12.93 15.30
C ILE A 43 -2.78 -13.46 16.19
N ILE A 44 -2.60 -13.36 17.52
CA ILE A 44 -3.50 -13.95 18.49
C ILE A 44 -3.47 -13.15 19.81
N GLU A 45 -4.62 -12.94 20.39
CA GLU A 45 -4.71 -12.48 21.77
C GLU A 45 -4.66 -13.69 22.72
N ALA A 46 -3.61 -13.79 23.53
CA ALA A 46 -3.31 -14.98 24.32
C ALA A 46 -3.15 -14.67 25.81
N LYS A 47 -3.63 -15.59 26.66
CA LYS A 47 -3.31 -15.58 28.09
C LYS A 47 -1.87 -16.06 28.33
N ALA A 48 -1.31 -15.72 29.49
CA ALA A 48 0.08 -16.05 29.86
C ALA A 48 0.42 -17.53 29.71
N GLU A 49 -0.49 -18.44 30.01
CA GLU A 49 -0.28 -19.89 29.87
C GLU A 49 -0.02 -20.33 28.41
N LEU A 50 -0.76 -19.73 27.47
CA LEU A 50 -0.54 -19.99 26.05
C LEU A 50 0.76 -19.33 25.57
N ILE A 51 1.05 -18.09 26.01
CA ILE A 51 2.31 -17.41 25.67
C ILE A 51 3.50 -18.26 26.14
N ASN A 52 3.47 -18.78 27.37
CA ASN A 52 4.52 -19.65 27.90
C ASN A 52 4.67 -20.95 27.06
N PHE A 53 3.57 -21.55 26.60
CA PHE A 53 3.63 -22.67 25.69
C PHE A 53 4.29 -22.28 24.36
N LEU A 54 3.87 -21.18 23.75
CA LEU A 54 4.41 -20.71 22.46
C LEU A 54 5.92 -20.44 22.53
N THR A 55 6.44 -19.94 23.66
CA THR A 55 7.89 -19.70 23.82
C THR A 55 8.73 -20.99 23.80
N THR A 56 8.11 -22.14 24.03
CA THR A 56 8.81 -23.45 24.01
C THR A 56 8.79 -24.13 22.64
N GLN A 57 8.05 -23.56 21.68
CA GLN A 57 7.88 -24.20 20.37
C GLN A 57 9.04 -23.85 19.44
N THR A 58 9.80 -24.85 19.02
CA THR A 58 10.95 -24.69 18.10
C THR A 58 10.56 -24.36 16.68
N SER A 59 9.28 -24.55 16.32
CA SER A 59 8.70 -24.18 15.02
C SER A 59 8.40 -22.68 14.91
N ILE A 60 8.43 -21.92 16.02
CA ILE A 60 8.21 -20.48 16.04
C ILE A 60 9.57 -19.78 15.98
N ALA A 61 9.81 -19.05 14.89
CA ALA A 61 11.05 -18.33 14.68
C ALA A 61 11.12 -17.03 15.49
N LEU A 62 9.98 -16.36 15.68
CA LEU A 62 9.85 -15.11 16.44
C LEU A 62 8.50 -15.09 17.14
N LEU A 63 8.49 -14.72 18.40
CA LEU A 63 7.29 -14.36 19.18
C LEU A 63 7.47 -12.95 19.68
N ASP A 64 6.54 -12.07 19.30
CA ASP A 64 6.60 -10.64 19.62
C ASP A 64 5.21 -10.12 19.96
N PHE A 65 5.15 -8.89 20.50
CA PHE A 65 3.90 -8.20 20.76
C PHE A 65 3.52 -7.32 19.57
N GLU A 66 2.24 -7.38 19.19
CA GLU A 66 1.69 -6.43 18.22
C GLU A 66 1.74 -5.02 18.81
N ASN A 67 2.44 -4.13 18.11
CA ASN A 67 2.49 -2.73 18.49
C ASN A 67 1.44 -1.95 17.69
N ASP A 68 0.35 -1.56 18.35
CA ASP A 68 -0.83 -0.92 17.73
C ASP A 68 -0.60 0.51 17.22
N LYS A 69 0.64 0.99 17.16
CA LYS A 69 0.94 2.39 16.85
C LYS A 69 1.23 2.61 15.37
N ILE A 70 0.20 2.55 14.54
CA ILE A 70 0.27 3.06 13.18
C ILE A 70 -0.32 4.47 13.19
N ILE A 71 0.49 5.47 12.90
CA ILE A 71 0.02 6.83 12.67
C ILE A 71 0.14 7.11 11.17
N MET A 72 -0.95 7.59 10.61
CA MET A 72 -0.99 8.01 9.24
C MET A 72 -0.54 9.45 9.11
N HIS A 73 0.09 9.76 8.00
CA HIS A 73 0.46 11.13 7.70
C HIS A 73 -0.75 12.02 7.63
N ASP A 74 -0.63 13.19 8.24
CA ASP A 74 -1.47 14.31 7.91
C ASP A 74 -1.36 14.55 6.39
N ALA A 75 -2.47 14.29 5.70
CA ALA A 75 -2.64 14.84 4.38
C ALA A 75 -2.43 16.35 4.54
N PHE A 76 -1.41 16.89 3.89
CA PHE A 76 -1.25 18.33 3.86
C PHE A 76 -2.58 18.91 3.38
N LYS A 77 -3.24 19.71 4.21
CA LYS A 77 -4.25 20.63 3.70
C LYS A 77 -3.50 21.58 2.78
N ILE A 78 -3.42 21.20 1.53
CA ILE A 78 -3.03 22.14 0.48
C ILE A 78 -4.14 23.18 0.55
N ASN A 79 -3.84 24.34 1.13
CA ASN A 79 -4.68 25.50 0.93
C ASN A 79 -4.82 25.59 -0.59
N SER A 80 -6.02 25.33 -1.08
CA SER A 80 -6.31 25.29 -2.51
C SER A 80 -5.78 26.59 -3.13
N VAL A 81 -4.58 26.50 -3.71
CA VAL A 81 -4.19 27.51 -4.67
C VAL A 81 -5.19 27.31 -5.78
N ASN A 82 -6.05 28.30 -6.01
CA ASN A 82 -6.93 28.34 -7.17
C ASN A 82 -6.03 28.28 -8.42
N SER A 83 -5.56 27.10 -8.78
CA SER A 83 -5.02 26.85 -10.09
C SER A 83 -6.23 26.92 -11.02
N GLN A 84 -6.38 28.01 -11.74
CA GLN A 84 -7.31 28.04 -12.86
C GLN A 84 -6.85 26.96 -13.83
N LYS A 85 -7.49 25.80 -13.77
CA LYS A 85 -7.28 24.73 -14.73
C LYS A 85 -7.70 25.26 -16.09
N THR A 86 -6.79 25.24 -17.04
CA THR A 86 -7.14 25.46 -18.44
C THR A 86 -7.85 24.19 -18.92
N PRO A 87 -9.14 24.23 -19.28
CA PRO A 87 -9.82 23.05 -19.81
C PRO A 87 -9.08 22.49 -21.03
N GLY A 88 -8.90 21.17 -21.08
CA GLY A 88 -8.29 20.50 -22.23
C GLY A 88 -6.77 20.42 -22.21
N GLY A 89 -6.16 20.37 -21.02
CA GLY A 89 -4.70 20.33 -20.85
C GLY A 89 -4.13 19.01 -20.35
N VAL A 90 -2.82 19.05 -20.19
CA VAL A 90 -2.03 18.04 -19.45
C VAL A 90 -1.45 18.77 -18.24
N GLU A 91 -1.64 18.21 -17.07
CA GLU A 91 -1.12 18.77 -15.81
C GLU A 91 0.39 19.02 -15.87
N ASN A 92 0.87 20.11 -15.28
CA ASN A 92 2.29 20.48 -15.32
C ASN A 92 3.20 19.39 -14.74
N GLY A 93 2.74 18.68 -13.71
CA GLY A 93 3.47 17.56 -13.14
C GLY A 93 3.68 16.41 -14.14
N LEU A 94 2.67 16.10 -14.95
CA LEU A 94 2.75 15.08 -16.00
C LEU A 94 3.71 15.49 -17.12
N GLN A 95 3.73 16.77 -17.47
CA GLN A 95 4.70 17.31 -18.43
C GLN A 95 6.13 17.26 -17.87
N ALA A 96 6.30 17.61 -16.59
CA ALA A 96 7.60 17.62 -15.93
C ALA A 96 8.26 16.24 -15.90
N ILE A 97 7.48 15.16 -15.72
CA ILE A 97 7.96 13.77 -15.80
C ILE A 97 7.96 13.19 -17.22
N ASN A 98 7.61 14.01 -18.22
CA ASN A 98 7.53 13.61 -19.63
C ASN A 98 6.54 12.46 -19.92
N ALA A 99 5.45 12.37 -19.16
CA ALA A 99 4.41 11.35 -19.36
C ALA A 99 3.83 11.32 -20.80
N PRO A 100 3.64 12.48 -21.50
CA PRO A 100 3.16 12.48 -22.89
C PRO A 100 4.03 11.67 -23.86
N ALA A 101 5.34 11.59 -23.64
CA ALA A 101 6.21 10.77 -24.49
C ALA A 101 5.89 9.27 -24.35
N MET A 102 5.56 8.81 -23.15
CA MET A 102 5.13 7.43 -22.93
C MET A 102 3.76 7.15 -23.55
N TRP A 103 2.84 8.11 -23.49
CA TRP A 103 1.52 7.98 -24.10
C TRP A 103 1.62 7.89 -25.64
N ALA A 104 2.53 8.65 -26.25
CA ALA A 104 2.80 8.57 -27.68
C ALA A 104 3.30 7.17 -28.12
N LEU A 105 3.94 6.44 -27.21
CA LEU A 105 4.34 5.04 -27.40
C LEU A 105 3.22 4.03 -27.09
N GLY A 106 2.04 4.50 -26.65
CA GLY A 106 0.89 3.66 -26.31
C GLY A 106 0.81 3.23 -24.83
N TYR A 107 1.73 3.67 -23.97
CA TYR A 107 1.75 3.33 -22.54
C TYR A 107 0.81 4.26 -21.75
N THR A 108 -0.45 3.88 -21.65
CA THR A 108 -1.51 4.67 -21.00
C THR A 108 -2.13 3.94 -19.80
N GLY A 109 -1.57 2.81 -19.39
CA GLY A 109 -2.13 1.95 -18.36
C GLY A 109 -3.26 1.02 -18.84
N ARG A 110 -3.55 0.97 -20.15
CA ARG A 110 -4.63 0.13 -20.68
C ARG A 110 -4.43 -1.35 -20.33
N GLY A 111 -5.47 -1.96 -19.73
CA GLY A 111 -5.45 -3.37 -19.33
C GLY A 111 -4.65 -3.65 -18.05
N ARG A 112 -4.21 -2.60 -17.35
CA ARG A 112 -3.53 -2.70 -16.07
C ARG A 112 -4.48 -2.34 -14.95
N ILE A 113 -4.26 -2.91 -13.76
CA ILE A 113 -5.01 -2.65 -12.54
C ILE A 113 -4.11 -1.96 -11.55
N VAL A 114 -4.56 -0.85 -10.99
CA VAL A 114 -3.93 -0.16 -9.87
C VAL A 114 -4.73 -0.41 -8.61
N TYR A 115 -4.06 -0.80 -7.55
CA TYR A 115 -4.64 -0.83 -6.21
C TYR A 115 -4.26 0.45 -5.46
N ASP A 116 -5.24 1.27 -5.17
CA ASP A 116 -5.05 2.47 -4.35
C ASP A 116 -5.29 2.13 -2.88
N TYR A 117 -4.19 1.90 -2.16
CA TYR A 117 -4.21 1.63 -0.73
C TYR A 117 -4.20 2.95 0.02
N ASP A 118 -5.39 3.49 0.30
CA ASP A 118 -5.54 4.86 0.80
C ASP A 118 -6.77 5.04 1.73
N THR A 119 -7.28 6.25 1.82
CA THR A 119 -8.40 6.67 2.71
C THR A 119 -9.79 6.37 2.15
N GLY A 120 -9.89 5.63 1.06
CA GLY A 120 -11.10 5.43 0.29
C GLY A 120 -11.19 6.34 -0.93
N VAL A 121 -12.07 5.98 -1.84
CA VAL A 121 -12.25 6.62 -3.13
C VAL A 121 -13.70 6.92 -3.38
N TRP A 122 -14.03 8.12 -3.84
CA TRP A 122 -15.36 8.43 -4.34
C TRP A 122 -15.58 7.75 -5.71
N PRO A 123 -16.38 6.67 -5.78
CA PRO A 123 -16.42 5.80 -6.96
C PRO A 123 -17.11 6.47 -8.15
N ASN A 124 -17.95 7.47 -7.90
CA ASN A 124 -18.69 8.19 -8.95
C ASN A 124 -17.94 9.39 -9.52
N HIS A 125 -16.66 9.58 -9.18
CA HIS A 125 -15.87 10.67 -9.74
C HIS A 125 -15.74 10.53 -11.27
N PRO A 126 -16.12 11.55 -12.07
CA PRO A 126 -16.24 11.43 -13.52
C PRO A 126 -14.94 11.06 -14.22
N ALA A 127 -13.79 11.42 -13.63
CA ALA A 127 -12.48 11.17 -14.24
C ALA A 127 -12.04 9.69 -14.24
N PHE A 128 -12.64 8.82 -13.42
CA PHE A 128 -12.22 7.41 -13.34
C PHE A 128 -13.32 6.41 -12.99
N SER A 129 -14.56 6.85 -12.72
CA SER A 129 -15.67 5.96 -12.31
C SER A 129 -15.93 4.82 -13.27
N SER A 130 -15.80 5.04 -14.58
CA SER A 130 -16.02 4.01 -15.61
C SER A 130 -14.99 2.87 -15.57
N ARG A 131 -13.88 3.05 -14.86
CA ARG A 131 -12.77 2.07 -14.79
C ARG A 131 -12.65 1.39 -13.44
N TYR A 132 -13.62 1.59 -12.57
CA TYR A 132 -13.73 0.83 -11.32
C TYR A 132 -13.99 -0.65 -11.63
N MET A 133 -13.16 -1.54 -11.07
CA MET A 133 -13.31 -2.99 -11.32
C MET A 133 -14.64 -3.54 -10.78
N GLY A 134 -15.20 -2.94 -9.74
CA GLY A 134 -16.54 -3.31 -9.21
C GLY A 134 -17.70 -3.07 -10.18
N ASN A 135 -17.49 -2.37 -11.30
CA ASN A 135 -18.47 -2.28 -12.38
C ASN A 135 -18.56 -3.57 -13.19
N PHE A 136 -17.56 -4.45 -13.10
CA PHE A 136 -17.41 -5.63 -13.95
C PHE A 136 -17.39 -6.94 -13.15
N PHE A 137 -16.97 -6.86 -11.87
CA PHE A 137 -16.79 -7.98 -10.97
C PHE A 137 -17.50 -7.72 -9.63
N PRO A 138 -17.72 -8.76 -8.79
CA PRO A 138 -18.26 -8.57 -7.44
C PRO A 138 -17.46 -7.52 -6.65
N ALA A 139 -18.16 -6.70 -5.85
CA ALA A 139 -17.54 -5.65 -5.06
C ALA A 139 -16.39 -6.16 -4.18
N SER A 140 -16.51 -7.38 -3.64
CA SER A 140 -15.46 -8.02 -2.82
C SER A 140 -14.13 -8.29 -3.55
N GLN A 141 -14.13 -8.21 -4.88
CA GLN A 141 -12.92 -8.34 -5.71
C GLN A 141 -12.33 -6.99 -6.13
N ALA A 142 -13.01 -5.90 -5.81
CA ALA A 142 -12.60 -4.56 -6.20
C ALA A 142 -12.49 -3.57 -5.03
N TRP A 143 -13.05 -3.92 -3.89
CA TRP A 143 -13.03 -3.12 -2.66
C TRP A 143 -12.71 -3.98 -1.45
N PHE A 144 -11.68 -3.60 -0.71
CA PHE A 144 -11.33 -4.22 0.57
C PHE A 144 -11.73 -3.29 1.71
N PRO A 145 -12.82 -3.58 2.43
CA PRO A 145 -13.44 -2.65 3.37
C PRO A 145 -12.75 -2.61 4.73
N TRP A 146 -12.59 -1.40 5.30
CA TRP A 146 -12.32 -1.20 6.73
C TRP A 146 -13.44 -0.40 7.39
N ALA A 147 -13.60 0.86 7.03
CA ALA A 147 -14.57 1.76 7.62
C ALA A 147 -15.91 1.74 6.88
N SER A 148 -15.90 1.39 5.60
CA SER A 148 -17.10 1.34 4.75
C SER A 148 -17.16 0.07 3.94
N SER A 149 -18.33 -0.60 3.91
CA SER A 149 -18.56 -1.78 3.07
C SER A 149 -18.56 -1.51 1.57
N GLU A 150 -18.67 -0.23 1.17
CA GLU A 150 -18.71 0.22 -0.21
C GLU A 150 -17.67 1.33 -0.42
N PRO A 151 -17.11 1.48 -1.64
CA PRO A 151 -16.22 2.58 -1.95
C PRO A 151 -16.86 3.92 -1.63
N ASN A 152 -16.18 4.74 -0.88
CA ASN A 152 -16.58 6.12 -0.64
C ASN A 152 -15.35 6.99 -0.33
N GLY A 153 -15.47 8.30 -0.58
CA GLY A 153 -14.48 9.31 -0.24
C GLY A 153 -14.98 10.25 0.88
N VAL A 154 -15.93 9.81 1.70
CA VAL A 154 -16.60 10.69 2.69
C VAL A 154 -15.70 11.02 3.87
N ILE A 155 -14.77 10.12 4.21
CA ILE A 155 -13.89 10.28 5.36
C ILE A 155 -12.74 11.23 5.05
N SER A 156 -12.20 11.13 3.83
CA SER A 156 -11.15 11.99 3.30
C SER A 156 -11.19 11.94 1.77
N ASP A 157 -10.89 13.05 1.14
CA ASP A 157 -10.72 13.16 -0.31
C ASP A 157 -9.33 12.72 -0.79
N HIS A 158 -8.44 12.34 0.15
CA HIS A 158 -7.04 12.01 -0.17
C HIS A 158 -6.92 10.85 -1.16
N GLY A 159 -7.54 9.68 -0.91
CA GLY A 159 -7.49 8.55 -1.85
C GLY A 159 -8.17 8.85 -3.19
N THR A 160 -9.24 9.67 -3.21
CA THR A 160 -9.83 10.16 -4.46
C THR A 160 -8.84 11.03 -5.25
N HIS A 161 -8.07 11.86 -4.57
CA HIS A 161 -7.05 12.71 -5.18
C HIS A 161 -5.85 11.89 -5.69
N THR A 162 -5.35 10.94 -4.90
CA THR A 162 -4.23 10.08 -5.30
C THR A 162 -4.59 9.22 -6.50
N LEU A 163 -5.79 8.59 -6.49
CA LEU A 163 -6.29 7.86 -7.65
C LEU A 163 -6.48 8.76 -8.87
N GLY A 164 -6.92 10.01 -8.69
CA GLY A 164 -7.00 11.00 -9.76
C GLY A 164 -5.65 11.26 -10.41
N THR A 165 -4.59 11.39 -9.60
CA THR A 165 -3.21 11.56 -10.09
C THR A 165 -2.69 10.32 -10.84
N ILE A 166 -3.16 9.13 -10.47
CA ILE A 166 -2.79 7.88 -11.14
C ILE A 166 -3.59 7.66 -12.43
N ALA A 167 -4.92 7.74 -12.35
CA ALA A 167 -5.82 7.24 -13.37
C ALA A 167 -6.81 8.29 -13.93
N GLY A 168 -6.72 9.55 -13.52
CA GLY A 168 -7.72 10.57 -13.87
C GLY A 168 -7.69 10.96 -15.34
N LEU A 169 -8.88 10.97 -15.97
CA LEU A 169 -9.14 11.52 -17.30
C LEU A 169 -10.54 12.10 -17.33
N ASP A 170 -10.68 13.40 -17.41
CA ASP A 170 -11.96 14.02 -17.67
C ASP A 170 -12.21 14.07 -19.19
N THR A 171 -13.06 13.17 -19.67
CA THR A 171 -13.40 13.08 -21.07
C THR A 171 -14.28 14.26 -21.57
N THR A 172 -14.96 14.97 -20.65
CA THR A 172 -15.83 16.09 -20.96
C THR A 172 -15.00 17.34 -21.27
N THR A 173 -14.04 17.63 -20.40
CA THR A 173 -13.13 18.77 -20.56
C THR A 173 -11.88 18.41 -21.36
N LYS A 174 -11.67 17.11 -21.65
CA LYS A 174 -10.46 16.55 -22.29
C LYS A 174 -9.20 16.83 -21.48
N ASP A 175 -9.34 16.86 -20.14
CA ASP A 175 -8.26 17.11 -19.22
C ASP A 175 -7.62 15.79 -18.78
N THR A 176 -6.32 15.66 -19.02
CA THR A 176 -5.54 14.48 -18.63
C THR A 176 -4.86 14.76 -17.29
N ILE A 177 -5.38 14.14 -16.23
CA ILE A 177 -5.00 14.34 -14.84
C ILE A 177 -4.03 13.27 -14.38
N GLY A 178 -4.24 12.03 -14.83
CA GLY A 178 -3.52 10.85 -14.38
C GLY A 178 -2.48 10.33 -15.37
N VAL A 179 -1.40 9.76 -14.84
CA VAL A 179 -0.31 9.17 -15.64
C VAL A 179 -0.79 7.97 -16.44
N ALA A 180 -1.62 7.10 -15.81
CA ALA A 180 -2.14 5.85 -16.36
C ALA A 180 -3.66 5.94 -16.58
N PHE A 181 -4.09 6.95 -17.31
CA PHE A 181 -5.50 7.34 -17.45
C PHE A 181 -6.41 6.28 -18.10
N ASN A 182 -5.87 5.19 -18.58
CA ASN A 182 -6.64 4.04 -19.12
C ASN A 182 -6.56 2.79 -18.22
N SER A 183 -5.93 2.88 -17.03
CA SER A 183 -5.90 1.76 -16.08
C SER A 183 -7.25 1.54 -15.42
N TYR A 184 -7.54 0.30 -15.07
CA TYR A 184 -8.56 -0.07 -14.11
C TYR A 184 -8.06 0.18 -12.69
N TRP A 185 -8.98 0.20 -11.73
CA TRP A 185 -8.61 0.40 -10.33
C TRP A 185 -9.45 -0.43 -9.36
N ILE A 186 -8.81 -0.80 -8.27
CA ILE A 186 -9.37 -1.35 -7.05
C ILE A 186 -8.86 -0.51 -5.88
N ALA A 187 -9.52 -0.52 -4.73
CA ALA A 187 -9.11 0.31 -3.61
C ALA A 187 -9.53 -0.25 -2.25
N ASN A 188 -9.10 0.43 -1.18
CA ASN A 188 -9.54 0.23 0.20
C ASN A 188 -9.72 1.58 0.91
N ASP A 189 -10.14 1.53 2.18
CA ASP A 189 -10.23 2.69 3.08
C ASP A 189 -9.47 2.48 4.41
N TYR A 190 -8.35 1.77 4.34
CA TYR A 190 -7.52 1.43 5.50
C TYR A 190 -6.73 2.61 6.06
N VAL A 191 -6.53 3.64 5.23
CA VAL A 191 -5.77 4.83 5.56
C VAL A 191 -6.73 5.88 6.13
N ASN A 192 -7.03 5.80 7.43
CA ASN A 192 -8.03 6.67 8.01
C ASN A 192 -7.52 7.42 9.25
N SER A 193 -7.18 8.70 9.06
CA SER A 193 -6.74 9.59 10.15
C SER A 193 -7.87 10.14 11.03
N THR A 194 -9.14 9.90 10.66
CA THR A 194 -10.30 10.50 11.34
C THR A 194 -11.01 9.58 12.30
N VAL A 195 -10.74 8.27 12.24
CA VAL A 195 -11.26 7.32 13.24
C VAL A 195 -10.35 7.29 14.45
N ALA A 196 -10.94 7.25 15.64
CA ALA A 196 -10.23 7.22 16.91
C ALA A 196 -9.36 5.96 17.09
N THR A 197 -9.57 4.95 16.25
CA THR A 197 -8.81 3.71 16.20
C THR A 197 -8.28 3.50 14.79
N LEU A 198 -6.97 3.40 14.67
CA LEU A 198 -6.32 2.96 13.43
C LEU A 198 -6.54 1.46 13.24
N PRO A 199 -6.51 0.96 11.99
CA PRO A 199 -6.51 -0.47 11.74
C PRO A 199 -5.34 -1.13 12.47
N PRO A 200 -5.54 -2.29 13.12
CA PRO A 200 -4.43 -3.09 13.59
C PRO A 200 -3.50 -3.49 12.45
N ILE A 201 -2.22 -3.72 12.74
CA ILE A 201 -1.24 -4.22 11.74
C ILE A 201 -1.76 -5.48 11.03
N ALA A 202 -2.43 -6.36 11.77
CA ALA A 202 -3.09 -7.53 11.22
C ALA A 202 -4.01 -7.21 10.03
N ASP A 203 -4.84 -6.20 10.17
CA ASP A 203 -5.81 -5.84 9.12
C ASP A 203 -5.11 -5.18 7.92
N MET A 204 -4.02 -4.44 8.17
CA MET A 204 -3.18 -3.93 7.09
C MET A 204 -2.51 -5.03 6.28
N ILE A 205 -2.00 -6.08 6.94
CA ILE A 205 -1.44 -7.25 6.25
C ILE A 205 -2.51 -7.93 5.42
N LEU A 206 -3.74 -8.07 5.95
CA LEU A 206 -4.87 -8.65 5.21
C LEU A 206 -5.19 -7.88 3.93
N ALA A 207 -5.09 -6.55 3.94
CA ALA A 207 -5.34 -5.74 2.75
C ALA A 207 -4.30 -5.98 1.64
N PHE A 208 -3.03 -6.21 2.00
CA PHE A 208 -2.02 -6.65 1.04
C PHE A 208 -2.20 -8.10 0.61
N GLU A 209 -2.55 -8.99 1.53
CA GLU A 209 -2.82 -10.40 1.24
C GLU A 209 -4.00 -10.55 0.28
N TRP A 210 -5.07 -9.78 0.49
CA TRP A 210 -6.21 -9.73 -0.41
C TRP A 210 -5.80 -9.29 -1.83
N ALA A 211 -4.95 -8.28 -1.96
CA ALA A 211 -4.49 -7.81 -3.28
C ALA A 211 -3.77 -8.88 -4.10
N LEU A 212 -3.19 -9.89 -3.44
CA LEU A 212 -2.54 -11.02 -4.12
C LEU A 212 -3.52 -12.08 -4.65
N ASN A 213 -4.77 -12.08 -4.19
CA ASN A 213 -5.79 -13.05 -4.59
C ASN A 213 -7.21 -12.53 -4.30
N PRO A 214 -7.68 -11.45 -4.99
CA PRO A 214 -8.92 -10.76 -4.65
C PRO A 214 -10.18 -11.61 -4.74
N ASP A 215 -10.23 -12.56 -5.68
CA ASP A 215 -11.36 -13.48 -5.86
C ASP A 215 -11.25 -14.78 -5.03
N GLY A 216 -10.15 -14.98 -4.31
CA GLY A 216 -9.87 -16.20 -3.55
C GLY A 216 -9.50 -17.41 -4.42
N ASN A 217 -9.43 -17.27 -5.73
CA ASN A 217 -9.13 -18.36 -6.67
C ASN A 217 -7.70 -18.24 -7.22
N ILE A 218 -6.79 -19.04 -6.70
CA ILE A 218 -5.39 -19.04 -7.12
C ILE A 218 -5.17 -19.27 -8.62
N ASN A 219 -6.17 -19.74 -9.36
CA ASN A 219 -6.08 -19.95 -10.80
C ASN A 219 -6.38 -18.68 -11.62
N THR A 220 -7.05 -17.70 -11.03
CA THR A 220 -7.25 -16.37 -11.58
C THR A 220 -6.02 -15.50 -11.30
N THR A 221 -5.59 -14.71 -12.28
CA THR A 221 -4.51 -13.73 -12.14
C THR A 221 -4.85 -12.41 -12.79
N SER A 222 -6.00 -12.33 -13.45
CA SER A 222 -6.46 -11.13 -14.12
C SER A 222 -7.10 -10.09 -13.20
N ASP A 223 -7.27 -10.42 -11.94
CA ASP A 223 -7.78 -9.57 -10.84
C ASP A 223 -6.67 -9.03 -9.94
N ILE A 224 -5.45 -9.58 -10.04
CA ILE A 224 -4.28 -9.13 -9.27
C ILE A 224 -3.81 -7.78 -9.82
N PRO A 225 -3.59 -6.76 -8.96
CA PRO A 225 -3.09 -5.48 -9.42
C PRO A 225 -1.64 -5.58 -9.94
N ASP A 226 -1.33 -4.75 -10.94
CA ASP A 226 0.04 -4.59 -11.44
C ASP A 226 0.86 -3.66 -10.52
N VAL A 227 0.19 -2.72 -9.86
CA VAL A 227 0.80 -1.68 -9.00
C VAL A 227 -0.04 -1.47 -7.77
N ILE A 228 0.60 -1.32 -6.61
CA ILE A 228 -0.01 -0.82 -5.38
C ILE A 228 0.53 0.57 -5.10
N ASN A 229 -0.36 1.56 -5.02
CA ASN A 229 -0.03 2.91 -4.55
C ASN A 229 -0.19 2.99 -3.04
N ASN A 230 0.83 3.52 -2.37
CA ASN A 230 0.85 3.72 -0.92
C ASN A 230 1.26 5.17 -0.62
N SER A 231 0.27 6.02 -0.39
CA SER A 231 0.49 7.43 -0.05
C SER A 231 0.37 7.65 1.46
N TRP A 232 0.99 6.76 2.25
CA TRP A 232 0.96 6.72 3.71
C TRP A 232 2.28 6.19 4.29
N ARG A 233 2.44 6.26 5.60
CA ARG A 233 3.58 5.72 6.36
C ARG A 233 3.13 5.11 7.66
N TRP A 234 3.95 4.23 8.22
CA TRP A 234 3.88 3.88 9.63
C TRP A 234 4.64 4.90 10.47
N TYR A 235 4.12 5.14 11.65
CA TYR A 235 4.84 5.78 12.72
C TYR A 235 4.88 4.81 13.89
N ASP A 236 6.06 4.39 14.26
CA ASP A 236 6.32 3.83 15.56
C ASP A 236 7.51 4.56 16.18
N GLY A 237 7.55 4.57 17.50
CA GLY A 237 8.66 5.17 18.23
C GLY A 237 9.89 4.26 18.32
N ASP A 238 9.85 3.06 17.73
CA ASP A 238 10.94 2.08 17.77
C ASP A 238 11.40 1.73 16.35
N ASP A 239 12.49 2.35 15.95
CA ASP A 239 13.08 2.19 14.63
C ASP A 239 13.67 0.80 14.36
N THR A 240 13.86 -0.03 15.37
CA THR A 240 14.61 -1.29 15.24
C THR A 240 13.83 -2.40 14.56
N LEU A 241 12.51 -2.44 14.76
CA LEU A 241 11.62 -3.46 14.16
C LEU A 241 11.31 -3.20 12.69
N GLN A 242 11.52 -1.98 12.22
CA GLN A 242 11.10 -1.56 10.89
C GLN A 242 12.08 -1.92 9.78
N CYS A 243 13.32 -2.26 10.11
CA CYS A 243 14.32 -2.66 9.12
C CYS A 243 14.44 -4.19 8.96
N GLY A 244 13.55 -4.95 9.56
CA GLY A 244 13.56 -6.41 9.56
C GLY A 244 12.17 -7.00 9.79
N GLY A 245 12.13 -8.30 10.05
CA GLY A 245 10.91 -8.99 10.47
C GLY A 245 9.86 -9.17 9.37
N TYR A 246 8.59 -9.29 9.78
CA TYR A 246 7.48 -9.66 8.90
C TYR A 246 7.16 -8.57 7.85
N VAL A 247 7.44 -7.29 8.14
CA VAL A 247 7.18 -6.20 7.20
C VAL A 247 8.09 -6.32 5.97
N VAL A 248 9.37 -6.60 6.19
CA VAL A 248 10.31 -6.87 5.08
C VAL A 248 9.85 -8.07 4.27
N ASN A 249 9.41 -9.14 4.94
CA ASN A 249 8.88 -10.33 4.27
C ASN A 249 7.63 -10.01 3.45
N LEU A 250 6.74 -9.16 3.96
CA LEU A 250 5.55 -8.70 3.24
C LEU A 250 5.93 -7.96 1.95
N MET A 251 6.84 -6.98 2.05
CA MET A 251 7.29 -6.21 0.88
C MET A 251 7.95 -7.12 -0.17
N ASN A 252 8.79 -8.06 0.28
CA ASN A 252 9.44 -9.02 -0.60
C ASN A 252 8.43 -9.99 -1.25
N ALA A 253 7.38 -10.40 -0.55
CA ALA A 253 6.35 -11.27 -1.09
C ALA A 253 5.54 -10.58 -2.20
N ILE A 254 5.22 -9.29 -2.02
CA ILE A 254 4.51 -8.48 -3.02
C ILE A 254 5.37 -8.32 -4.29
N GLU A 255 6.65 -7.96 -4.12
CA GLU A 255 7.59 -7.88 -5.24
C GLU A 255 7.74 -9.22 -5.96
N ALA A 256 7.94 -10.32 -5.21
CA ALA A 256 8.09 -11.66 -5.78
C ALA A 256 6.82 -12.12 -6.53
N ALA A 257 5.65 -11.63 -6.15
CA ALA A 257 4.40 -11.86 -6.88
C ALA A 257 4.32 -11.09 -8.20
N GLY A 258 5.23 -10.14 -8.45
CA GLY A 258 5.31 -9.33 -9.66
C GLY A 258 4.52 -8.03 -9.59
N ILE A 259 4.17 -7.56 -8.40
CA ILE A 259 3.44 -6.32 -8.16
C ILE A 259 4.44 -5.21 -7.83
N ALA A 260 4.36 -4.09 -8.53
CA ALA A 260 5.13 -2.89 -8.20
C ALA A 260 4.53 -2.22 -6.95
N ASN A 261 5.27 -2.23 -5.84
CA ASN A 261 4.83 -1.65 -4.58
C ASN A 261 5.44 -0.26 -4.39
N VAL A 262 4.66 0.78 -4.68
CA VAL A 262 5.12 2.17 -4.78
C VAL A 262 4.65 2.98 -3.57
N PHE A 263 5.58 3.67 -2.94
CA PHE A 263 5.32 4.54 -1.78
C PHE A 263 5.66 5.99 -2.08
N SER A 264 4.88 6.92 -1.54
CA SER A 264 5.32 8.31 -1.46
C SER A 264 6.53 8.41 -0.54
N GLY A 265 7.52 9.21 -0.89
CA GLY A 265 8.70 9.41 -0.02
C GLY A 265 8.37 10.06 1.32
N GLY A 266 7.24 10.76 1.39
CA GLY A 266 6.75 11.45 2.59
C GLY A 266 6.94 12.98 2.54
N ASN A 267 6.40 13.65 3.56
CA ASN A 267 6.28 15.11 3.63
C ASN A 267 7.07 15.74 4.79
N SER A 268 8.10 15.06 5.28
CA SER A 268 8.89 15.49 6.47
C SER A 268 10.18 16.22 6.12
N GLY A 269 10.37 16.60 4.83
CA GLY A 269 11.52 17.41 4.40
C GLY A 269 11.49 18.86 4.95
N PRO A 270 12.54 19.63 4.66
CA PRO A 270 13.70 19.32 3.80
C PRO A 270 14.92 18.75 4.54
N THR A 271 14.79 18.33 5.79
CA THR A 271 15.92 17.75 6.55
C THR A 271 16.25 16.35 6.05
N ASN A 272 17.55 16.00 6.12
CA ASN A 272 18.02 14.66 5.76
C ASN A 272 17.51 13.60 6.74
N THR A 273 17.52 12.34 6.32
CA THR A 273 17.14 11.16 7.12
C THR A 273 15.68 11.18 7.59
N THR A 274 14.79 11.75 6.80
CA THR A 274 13.36 11.87 7.14
C THR A 274 12.47 10.80 6.51
N VAL A 275 13.05 9.84 5.78
CA VAL A 275 12.30 8.73 5.18
C VAL A 275 11.86 7.75 6.26
N ASN A 276 10.54 7.47 6.29
CA ASN A 276 9.92 6.62 7.30
C ASN A 276 9.68 5.19 6.78
N ALA A 277 9.16 4.31 7.62
CA ALA A 277 8.69 3.01 7.19
C ALA A 277 7.28 3.10 6.58
N PRO A 278 6.94 2.21 5.63
CA PRO A 278 7.82 1.16 5.10
C PRO A 278 8.77 1.62 3.99
N GLN A 279 8.72 2.89 3.57
CA GLN A 279 9.49 3.44 2.47
C GLN A 279 11.02 3.21 2.61
N ARG A 280 11.53 3.22 3.84
CA ARG A 280 12.95 3.00 4.13
C ARG A 280 13.38 1.53 4.13
N ILE A 281 12.41 0.59 4.03
CA ILE A 281 12.64 -0.84 4.08
C ILE A 281 12.87 -1.36 2.66
N ASN A 282 14.03 -1.18 2.09
CA ASN A 282 14.33 -1.86 0.83
C ASN A 282 15.50 -2.82 0.98
N THR A 283 15.23 -4.08 0.71
CA THR A 283 16.21 -5.16 0.61
C THR A 283 16.61 -5.44 -0.83
N SER A 284 15.83 -4.93 -1.78
CA SER A 284 16.12 -4.86 -3.22
C SER A 284 15.86 -3.44 -3.72
N GLU A 285 16.16 -3.15 -4.98
CA GLU A 285 15.92 -1.83 -5.57
C GLU A 285 14.43 -1.53 -5.83
N VAL A 286 13.56 -2.51 -5.67
CA VAL A 286 12.15 -2.42 -6.10
C VAL A 286 11.11 -2.93 -5.10
N ASN A 287 11.48 -3.56 -3.97
CA ASN A 287 10.49 -4.10 -3.02
C ASN A 287 9.69 -3.02 -2.28
N THR A 288 10.24 -1.83 -2.10
CA THR A 288 9.55 -0.62 -1.63
C THR A 288 10.05 0.55 -2.47
N PHE A 289 9.43 0.78 -3.61
CA PHE A 289 9.84 1.86 -4.50
C PHE A 289 9.35 3.21 -3.95
N SER A 290 10.29 4.03 -3.46
CA SER A 290 10.00 5.33 -2.85
C SER A 290 10.11 6.48 -3.85
N VAL A 291 9.11 7.35 -3.90
CA VAL A 291 9.01 8.45 -4.85
C VAL A 291 8.97 9.79 -4.12
N GLY A 292 9.97 10.63 -4.38
CA GLY A 292 10.02 12.02 -3.90
C GLY A 292 9.22 12.98 -4.76
N SER A 293 9.02 14.18 -4.26
CA SER A 293 8.27 15.24 -4.93
C SER A 293 9.18 16.30 -5.53
N ILE A 294 8.86 16.73 -6.74
CA ILE A 294 9.50 17.86 -7.43
C ILE A 294 8.50 18.99 -7.66
N ASN A 295 8.99 20.21 -7.84
CA ASN A 295 8.15 21.33 -8.25
C ASN A 295 8.02 21.39 -9.79
N GLY A 296 6.97 20.77 -10.31
CA GLY A 296 6.68 20.70 -11.75
C GLY A 296 6.34 22.03 -12.41
N ASN A 297 6.17 23.13 -11.66
CA ASN A 297 5.94 24.46 -12.20
C ASN A 297 7.24 25.21 -12.58
N ILE A 298 8.39 24.62 -12.25
CA ILE A 298 9.71 25.17 -12.57
C ILE A 298 10.33 24.38 -13.72
N ALA A 299 11.00 25.10 -14.64
CA ALA A 299 11.69 24.45 -15.76
C ALA A 299 12.78 23.51 -15.30
N PHE A 300 13.08 22.50 -16.12
CA PHE A 300 14.16 21.53 -15.86
C PHE A 300 15.54 22.21 -15.70
N PRO A 301 16.34 21.77 -14.72
CA PRO A 301 16.08 20.73 -13.73
C PRO A 301 15.11 21.21 -12.64
N GLN A 302 14.03 20.45 -12.42
CA GLN A 302 13.04 20.78 -11.40
C GLN A 302 13.64 20.62 -10.00
N PRO A 303 13.48 21.58 -9.09
CA PRO A 303 13.91 21.43 -7.72
C PRO A 303 13.03 20.44 -6.96
N ILE A 304 13.60 19.78 -5.97
CA ILE A 304 12.84 18.98 -5.00
C ILE A 304 11.85 19.90 -4.28
N SER A 305 10.63 19.42 -4.06
CA SER A 305 9.63 20.15 -3.24
C SER A 305 10.15 20.32 -1.81
N SER A 306 9.93 21.50 -1.23
CA SER A 306 10.46 21.86 0.10
C SER A 306 9.96 20.94 1.24
N PHE A 307 8.87 20.22 1.04
CA PHE A 307 8.31 19.27 2.00
C PHE A 307 8.75 17.83 1.73
N SER A 308 9.31 17.51 0.55
CA SER A 308 9.69 16.13 0.23
C SER A 308 10.73 15.62 1.20
N THR A 309 10.52 14.41 1.71
CA THR A 309 11.53 13.75 2.53
C THR A 309 12.80 13.51 1.72
N ILE A 310 13.92 13.50 2.42
CA ILE A 310 15.25 13.33 1.82
C ILE A 310 15.98 12.21 2.59
N GLY A 311 16.65 11.31 1.83
CA GLY A 311 17.54 10.30 2.39
C GLY A 311 18.80 10.88 3.05
N PRO A 312 19.76 10.07 3.43
CA PRO A 312 19.75 8.61 3.29
C PRO A 312 18.77 7.93 4.26
N LYS A 313 18.38 6.70 3.94
CA LYS A 313 17.54 5.89 4.83
C LYS A 313 18.32 5.43 6.07
N GLN A 314 17.59 5.12 7.14
CA GLN A 314 18.17 4.64 8.40
C GLN A 314 18.34 3.11 8.44
N CYS A 315 17.60 2.36 7.61
CA CYS A 315 17.76 0.92 7.52
C CYS A 315 19.10 0.54 6.84
N PRO A 316 19.71 -0.58 7.23
CA PRO A 316 20.95 -1.06 6.60
C PRO A 316 20.79 -1.23 5.10
N GLY A 317 21.80 -0.80 4.37
CA GLY A 317 21.91 -0.93 2.92
C GLY A 317 23.13 -0.19 2.43
N THR A 318 23.71 -0.62 1.30
CA THR A 318 24.88 -0.04 0.68
C THR A 318 24.59 0.36 -0.77
N GLY A 319 25.33 1.33 -1.30
CA GLY A 319 25.15 1.77 -2.69
C GLY A 319 23.76 2.37 -2.94
N SER A 320 23.13 1.96 -4.03
CA SER A 320 21.79 2.42 -4.45
C SER A 320 20.70 2.19 -3.39
N LEU A 321 20.82 1.13 -2.60
CA LEU A 321 19.88 0.80 -1.53
C LEU A 321 19.91 1.76 -0.33
N SER A 322 20.92 2.63 -0.22
CA SER A 322 20.98 3.67 0.81
C SER A 322 20.39 5.01 0.36
N ILE A 323 20.10 5.14 -0.94
CA ILE A 323 19.62 6.37 -1.55
C ILE A 323 18.09 6.34 -1.59
N HIS A 324 17.48 7.39 -1.05
CA HIS A 324 16.05 7.68 -1.20
C HIS A 324 15.88 9.11 -1.69
N PRO A 325 14.72 9.42 -2.32
CA PRO A 325 14.49 10.75 -2.87
C PRO A 325 14.61 11.82 -1.82
#